data_a26da9f3daf1855e8e11b917499230c4
#
_entry.id   a26da9f3daf1855e8e11b917499230c4
#
_cell.length_a   1.000
_cell.length_b   1.000
_cell.length_c   1.000
_cell.angle_alpha   90.00
_cell.angle_beta   90.00
_cell.angle_gamma   90.00
#
_symmetry.space_group_name_H-M   'P 1'
#
loop_
_entity.id
_entity.type
_entity.pdbx_description
1 polymer ?
#
loop_
_entity_poly.entity_id
_entity_poly.type
_entity_poly.pdbx_seq_one_letter_code
_entity_poly.pdbx_strand_id
1 'polypeptide(L)'
;MASSHLFLTTCLLILGVISSQTFAEGVVSKLKLDSHILQDSIIKEVNENPKAGWKAARNPQFSNYTVGQFKHLLGVKPTPKGLLLGVPVKTHDKSLKLPKSFDARSAWPQCSTISRILDQGHCGSCWAFGAVEALSDRFCIHFGMNLSLSVNDLLACCGFLCGDGCDGGYPISAWRYFVHHGVVTEECDPYFDSTGCSHPGCEPAYPTPKCVRKCVKKNQLWRNSKHYSISAYRINSDPEDIMAEIYKNGPVEVSFTVYEDFAHYKSGVYKHITGDVMGGHAVKLIGWGTSDDGEDYWVC
;
A
#
# COMPACT_ATOMS: atom_id res chain seq x y z
N MET A 1 5.92 -48.57 -41.58
CA MET A 1 6.75 -47.34 -41.54
C MET A 1 5.96 -46.04 -41.76
N ALA A 2 4.66 -46.06 -42.01
CA ALA A 2 3.83 -44.84 -42.22
C ALA A 2 3.29 -44.19 -40.93
N SER A 3 3.31 -44.90 -39.80
CA SER A 3 2.72 -44.42 -38.54
C SER A 3 3.65 -43.50 -37.72
N SER A 4 4.98 -43.59 -37.91
CA SER A 4 5.97 -42.83 -37.15
C SER A 4 6.10 -41.34 -37.60
N HIS A 5 5.87 -41.07 -38.89
CA HIS A 5 5.99 -39.72 -39.43
C HIS A 5 4.78 -38.83 -39.13
N LEU A 6 3.59 -39.44 -38.94
CA LEU A 6 2.37 -38.69 -38.62
C LEU A 6 2.37 -38.21 -37.15
N PHE A 7 2.98 -38.98 -36.24
CA PHE A 7 3.11 -38.59 -34.82
C PHE A 7 4.13 -37.48 -34.63
N LEU A 8 5.22 -37.43 -35.40
CA LEU A 8 6.25 -36.41 -35.30
C LEU A 8 5.76 -35.08 -35.85
N THR A 9 4.99 -35.06 -36.93
CA THR A 9 4.42 -33.84 -37.50
C THR A 9 3.32 -33.22 -36.61
N THR A 10 2.47 -34.04 -35.98
CA THR A 10 1.47 -33.56 -35.03
C THR A 10 2.11 -32.99 -33.75
N CYS A 11 3.18 -33.61 -33.23
CA CYS A 11 3.89 -33.08 -32.06
C CYS A 11 4.60 -31.75 -32.35
N LEU A 12 5.21 -31.62 -33.55
CA LEU A 12 5.86 -30.33 -33.95
C LEU A 12 4.84 -29.21 -34.20
N LEU A 13 3.65 -29.51 -34.74
CA LEU A 13 2.57 -28.55 -34.91
C LEU A 13 1.99 -28.10 -33.55
N ILE A 14 1.81 -29.01 -32.60
CA ILE A 14 1.33 -28.66 -31.23
C ILE A 14 2.37 -27.81 -30.50
N LEU A 15 3.66 -28.14 -30.57
CA LEU A 15 4.73 -27.35 -29.98
C LEU A 15 4.85 -25.96 -30.63
N GLY A 16 4.66 -25.85 -31.95
CA GLY A 16 4.66 -24.58 -32.68
C GLY A 16 3.47 -23.71 -32.30
N VAL A 17 2.30 -24.26 -32.09
CA VAL A 17 1.09 -23.54 -31.67
C VAL A 17 1.23 -23.09 -30.22
N ILE A 18 1.73 -23.93 -29.30
CA ILE A 18 1.95 -23.54 -27.88
C ILE A 18 3.01 -22.45 -27.79
N SER A 19 4.11 -22.55 -28.53
CA SER A 19 5.15 -21.51 -28.51
C SER A 19 4.68 -20.17 -29.10
N SER A 20 3.84 -20.19 -30.13
CA SER A 20 3.28 -18.96 -30.72
C SER A 20 2.23 -18.30 -29.83
N GLN A 21 1.41 -19.07 -29.13
CA GLN A 21 0.44 -18.54 -28.18
C GLN A 21 1.11 -17.91 -26.97
N THR A 22 2.10 -18.58 -26.35
CA THR A 22 2.85 -18.03 -25.21
C THR A 22 3.67 -16.80 -25.60
N PHE A 23 4.21 -16.75 -26.82
CA PHE A 23 4.91 -15.56 -27.32
C PHE A 23 3.93 -14.42 -27.56
N ALA A 24 2.78 -14.64 -28.17
CA ALA A 24 1.75 -13.65 -28.40
C ALA A 24 1.19 -13.07 -27.09
N GLU A 25 0.88 -13.92 -26.10
CA GLU A 25 0.43 -13.51 -24.78
C GLU A 25 1.52 -12.69 -24.04
N GLY A 26 2.79 -13.09 -24.13
CA GLY A 26 3.90 -12.36 -23.56
C GLY A 26 4.09 -10.97 -24.19
N VAL A 27 3.92 -10.85 -25.52
CA VAL A 27 4.01 -9.56 -26.23
C VAL A 27 2.82 -8.65 -25.88
N VAL A 28 1.61 -9.17 -25.86
CA VAL A 28 0.41 -8.40 -25.48
C VAL A 28 0.51 -7.94 -24.04
N SER A 29 0.96 -8.79 -23.10
CA SER A 29 1.19 -8.41 -21.71
C SER A 29 2.24 -7.30 -21.58
N LYS A 30 3.33 -7.37 -22.33
CA LYS A 30 4.37 -6.34 -22.34
C LYS A 30 3.87 -5.01 -22.91
N LEU A 31 3.15 -5.04 -24.04
CA LEU A 31 2.55 -3.84 -24.63
C LEU A 31 1.57 -3.17 -23.67
N LYS A 32 0.82 -3.93 -22.88
CA LYS A 32 -0.08 -3.39 -21.85
C LYS A 32 0.70 -2.70 -20.73
N LEU A 33 1.83 -3.26 -20.26
CA LEU A 33 2.65 -2.66 -19.21
C LEU A 33 3.31 -1.35 -19.64
N ASP A 34 3.64 -1.22 -20.93
CA ASP A 34 4.27 -0.03 -21.51
C ASP A 34 3.24 1.06 -21.90
N SER A 35 1.94 0.76 -21.87
CA SER A 35 0.89 1.74 -22.16
C SER A 35 0.72 2.76 -21.03
N HIS A 36 0.21 3.95 -21.34
CA HIS A 36 -0.11 4.96 -20.33
C HIS A 36 -1.21 4.47 -19.39
N ILE A 37 -1.03 4.75 -18.08
CA ILE A 37 -2.02 4.39 -17.07
C ILE A 37 -3.28 5.25 -17.18
N LEU A 38 -3.16 6.54 -17.55
CA LEU A 38 -4.31 7.43 -17.66
C LEU A 38 -5.01 7.28 -19.01
N GLN A 39 -6.25 6.83 -18.97
CA GLN A 39 -7.10 6.54 -20.16
C GLN A 39 -8.38 7.32 -20.10
N ASP A 40 -8.69 8.09 -21.18
CA ASP A 40 -9.92 8.88 -21.29
C ASP A 40 -11.19 8.01 -21.36
N SER A 41 -11.06 6.78 -21.85
CA SER A 41 -12.14 5.79 -21.85
C SER A 41 -12.62 5.45 -20.46
N ILE A 42 -11.69 5.22 -19.51
CA ILE A 42 -12.00 4.94 -18.10
C ILE A 42 -12.66 6.16 -17.45
N ILE A 43 -12.10 7.37 -17.67
CA ILE A 43 -12.68 8.60 -17.14
C ILE A 43 -14.12 8.80 -17.62
N LYS A 44 -14.37 8.56 -18.90
CA LYS A 44 -15.69 8.66 -19.49
C LYS A 44 -16.65 7.64 -18.87
N GLU A 45 -16.26 6.38 -18.83
CA GLU A 45 -17.08 5.27 -18.30
C GLU A 45 -17.50 5.52 -16.84
N VAL A 46 -16.56 5.93 -15.99
CA VAL A 46 -16.86 6.26 -14.59
C VAL A 46 -17.79 7.46 -14.48
N ASN A 47 -17.51 8.56 -15.22
CA ASN A 47 -18.28 9.79 -15.08
C ASN A 47 -19.69 9.72 -15.70
N GLU A 48 -19.90 8.84 -16.66
CA GLU A 48 -21.21 8.56 -17.27
C GLU A 48 -22.03 7.52 -16.48
N ASN A 49 -21.39 6.79 -15.55
CA ASN A 49 -22.10 5.80 -14.73
C ASN A 49 -22.84 6.48 -13.57
N PRO A 50 -24.18 6.50 -13.56
CA PRO A 50 -24.95 7.17 -12.51
C PRO A 50 -24.81 6.53 -11.13
N LYS A 51 -24.26 5.30 -11.05
CA LYS A 51 -24.04 4.56 -9.80
C LYS A 51 -22.60 4.61 -9.33
N ALA A 52 -21.72 5.36 -9.98
CA ALA A 52 -20.31 5.40 -9.60
C ALA A 52 -20.10 5.93 -8.17
N GLY A 53 -20.82 6.99 -7.79
CA GLY A 53 -20.66 7.61 -6.45
C GLY A 53 -19.37 8.44 -6.32
N TRP A 54 -18.54 8.49 -7.38
CA TRP A 54 -17.27 9.21 -7.40
C TRP A 54 -17.01 9.83 -8.79
N LYS A 55 -16.01 10.71 -8.86
CA LYS A 55 -15.60 11.38 -10.10
C LYS A 55 -14.18 10.98 -10.47
N ALA A 56 -14.00 10.68 -11.75
CA ALA A 56 -12.71 10.42 -12.36
C ALA A 56 -12.20 11.65 -13.12
N ALA A 57 -10.88 11.84 -13.10
CA ALA A 57 -10.17 12.84 -13.91
C ALA A 57 -8.76 12.36 -14.23
N ARG A 58 -8.06 13.07 -15.13
CA ARG A 58 -6.62 12.89 -15.30
C ARG A 58 -5.91 13.38 -14.04
N ASN A 59 -5.19 12.47 -13.37
CA ASN A 59 -4.37 12.83 -12.22
C ASN A 59 -2.99 13.29 -12.72
N PRO A 60 -2.61 14.58 -12.51
CA PRO A 60 -1.34 15.11 -13.01
C PRO A 60 -0.11 14.31 -12.55
N GLN A 61 -0.15 13.74 -11.34
CA GLN A 61 0.93 12.94 -10.79
C GLN A 61 1.28 11.73 -11.68
N PHE A 62 0.27 11.15 -12.35
CA PHE A 62 0.44 9.96 -13.20
C PHE A 62 0.49 10.27 -14.70
N SER A 63 0.65 11.55 -15.10
CA SER A 63 0.59 11.97 -16.51
C SER A 63 1.57 11.23 -17.42
N ASN A 64 2.74 10.91 -16.88
CA ASN A 64 3.83 10.24 -17.61
C ASN A 64 4.03 8.78 -17.18
N TYR A 65 3.15 8.23 -16.36
CA TYR A 65 3.29 6.87 -15.87
C TYR A 65 2.76 5.86 -16.86
N THR A 66 3.53 4.79 -17.04
CA THR A 66 3.03 3.57 -17.68
C THR A 66 2.27 2.72 -16.66
N VAL A 67 1.48 1.76 -17.16
CA VAL A 67 0.82 0.73 -16.34
C VAL A 67 1.84 -0.01 -15.47
N GLY A 68 3.02 -0.33 -16.02
CA GLY A 68 4.10 -1.01 -15.29
C GLY A 68 4.64 -0.17 -14.13
N GLN A 69 4.89 1.11 -14.36
CA GLN A 69 5.35 2.04 -13.32
C GLN A 69 4.30 2.25 -12.22
N PHE A 70 3.03 2.37 -12.59
CA PHE A 70 1.94 2.47 -11.61
C PHE A 70 1.84 1.20 -10.76
N LYS A 71 1.92 0.01 -11.37
CA LYS A 71 1.93 -1.28 -10.65
C LYS A 71 3.10 -1.39 -9.67
N HIS A 72 4.25 -0.83 -10.00
CA HIS A 72 5.42 -0.83 -9.10
C HIS A 72 5.18 -0.08 -7.79
N LEU A 73 4.28 0.92 -7.78
CA LEU A 73 3.89 1.62 -6.55
C LEU A 73 3.04 0.76 -5.61
N LEU A 74 2.44 -0.32 -6.09
CA LEU A 74 1.50 -1.17 -5.35
C LEU A 74 2.26 -2.27 -4.61
N GLY A 75 2.94 -1.89 -3.53
CA GLY A 75 3.93 -2.70 -2.83
C GLY A 75 3.38 -3.72 -1.82
N VAL A 76 2.08 -4.02 -1.78
CA VAL A 76 1.58 -5.07 -0.88
C VAL A 76 1.62 -6.43 -1.57
N LYS A 77 2.45 -7.33 -1.05
CA LYS A 77 2.51 -8.72 -1.51
C LYS A 77 1.44 -9.59 -0.84
N PRO A 78 0.92 -10.61 -1.54
CA PRO A 78 0.05 -11.61 -0.94
C PRO A 78 0.75 -12.27 0.25
N THR A 79 0.18 -12.13 1.45
CA THR A 79 0.82 -12.63 2.68
C THR A 79 0.80 -14.15 2.72
N PRO A 80 1.95 -14.84 2.77
CA PRO A 80 2.01 -16.28 2.92
C PRO A 80 1.30 -16.75 4.20
N LYS A 81 0.55 -17.84 4.13
CA LYS A 81 -0.19 -18.38 5.28
C LYS A 81 0.70 -18.60 6.50
N GLY A 82 1.95 -19.03 6.30
CA GLY A 82 2.93 -19.21 7.36
C GLY A 82 3.24 -17.95 8.16
N LEU A 83 3.21 -16.76 7.53
CA LEU A 83 3.41 -15.49 8.23
C LEU A 83 2.23 -15.10 9.12
N LEU A 84 1.06 -15.70 8.93
CA LEU A 84 -0.13 -15.45 9.75
C LEU A 84 -0.23 -16.41 10.95
N LEU A 85 0.58 -17.46 11.00
CA LEU A 85 0.57 -18.39 12.10
C LEU A 85 1.01 -17.71 13.41
N GLY A 86 0.21 -17.92 14.47
CA GLY A 86 0.48 -17.33 15.79
C GLY A 86 0.25 -15.81 15.88
N VAL A 87 -0.25 -15.15 14.82
CA VAL A 87 -0.65 -13.74 14.91
C VAL A 87 -2.01 -13.66 15.59
N PRO A 88 -2.11 -12.97 16.74
CA PRO A 88 -3.40 -12.78 17.40
C PRO A 88 -4.39 -12.06 16.49
N VAL A 89 -5.65 -12.46 16.53
CA VAL A 89 -6.76 -11.75 15.89
C VAL A 89 -7.54 -11.01 16.97
N LYS A 90 -7.57 -9.70 16.89
CA LYS A 90 -8.28 -8.84 17.84
C LYS A 90 -9.72 -8.64 17.40
N THR A 91 -10.63 -8.84 18.33
CA THR A 91 -12.05 -8.52 18.24
C THR A 91 -12.41 -7.52 19.33
N HIS A 92 -13.51 -6.84 19.19
CA HIS A 92 -14.00 -5.87 20.16
C HIS A 92 -15.38 -6.24 20.68
N ASP A 93 -15.74 -5.69 21.84
CA ASP A 93 -17.06 -5.86 22.43
C ASP A 93 -18.11 -5.21 21.53
N LYS A 94 -19.06 -6.01 21.04
CA LYS A 94 -20.16 -5.59 20.18
C LYS A 94 -21.19 -4.71 20.89
N SER A 95 -21.14 -4.59 22.21
CA SER A 95 -21.95 -3.63 22.97
C SER A 95 -21.44 -2.18 22.89
N LEU A 96 -20.23 -1.97 22.34
CA LEU A 96 -19.66 -0.65 22.16
C LEU A 96 -20.50 0.18 21.17
N LYS A 97 -21.05 1.28 21.65
CA LYS A 97 -21.78 2.21 20.79
C LYS A 97 -20.80 3.09 20.02
N LEU A 98 -20.65 2.82 18.73
CA LEU A 98 -19.84 3.61 17.83
C LEU A 98 -20.65 4.76 17.23
N PRO A 99 -20.05 5.95 16.98
CA PRO A 99 -20.71 7.03 16.27
C PRO A 99 -20.95 6.66 14.81
N LYS A 100 -21.92 7.32 14.16
CA LYS A 100 -22.20 7.12 12.73
C LYS A 100 -21.02 7.50 11.82
N SER A 101 -20.24 8.48 12.23
CA SER A 101 -19.03 8.91 11.56
C SER A 101 -17.93 9.19 12.56
N PHE A 102 -16.69 8.99 12.16
CA PHE A 102 -15.52 9.25 12.99
C PHE A 102 -14.34 9.68 12.12
N ASP A 103 -13.59 10.66 12.61
CA ASP A 103 -12.35 11.11 11.99
C ASP A 103 -11.30 11.31 13.09
N ALA A 104 -10.22 10.55 13.00
CA ALA A 104 -9.13 10.57 13.97
C ALA A 104 -8.45 11.95 14.07
N ARG A 105 -8.46 12.75 13.00
CA ARG A 105 -7.93 14.13 13.00
C ARG A 105 -8.70 15.04 13.93
N SER A 106 -10.01 14.84 13.99
CA SER A 106 -10.90 15.59 14.89
C SER A 106 -10.89 15.04 16.31
N ALA A 107 -10.72 13.72 16.47
CA ALA A 107 -10.69 13.08 17.79
C ALA A 107 -9.37 13.37 18.55
N TRP A 108 -8.25 13.48 17.83
CA TRP A 108 -6.93 13.74 18.41
C TRP A 108 -6.22 14.90 17.69
N PRO A 109 -6.74 16.15 17.80
CA PRO A 109 -6.23 17.31 17.06
C PRO A 109 -4.79 17.70 17.45
N GLN A 110 -4.33 17.26 18.62
CA GLN A 110 -2.95 17.44 19.09
C GLN A 110 -1.94 16.54 18.37
N CYS A 111 -2.40 15.47 17.68
CA CYS A 111 -1.55 14.52 16.99
C CYS A 111 -1.43 14.90 15.50
N SER A 112 -0.51 15.81 15.19
CA SER A 112 -0.34 16.36 13.84
C SER A 112 0.04 15.32 12.78
N THR A 113 0.61 14.17 13.19
CA THR A 113 0.98 13.07 12.30
C THR A 113 -0.24 12.45 11.61
N ILE A 114 -1.42 12.46 12.25
CA ILE A 114 -2.66 11.88 11.67
C ILE A 114 -3.05 12.59 10.36
N SER A 115 -2.85 13.91 10.31
CA SER A 115 -3.20 14.71 9.13
C SER A 115 -2.13 14.73 8.04
N ARG A 116 -0.96 14.14 8.27
CA ARG A 116 0.12 14.15 7.28
C ARG A 116 -0.17 13.18 6.15
N ILE A 117 0.07 13.65 4.93
CA ILE A 117 0.06 12.84 3.72
C ILE A 117 1.50 12.78 3.24
N LEU A 118 2.07 11.58 3.20
CA LEU A 118 3.45 11.35 2.80
C LEU A 118 3.50 10.80 1.38
N ASP A 119 4.63 11.03 0.71
CA ASP A 119 4.87 10.54 -0.65
C ASP A 119 5.89 9.40 -0.62
N GLN A 120 5.51 8.25 -1.18
CA GLN A 120 6.38 7.09 -1.29
C GLN A 120 7.38 7.19 -2.47
N GLY A 121 7.23 8.21 -3.33
CA GLY A 121 8.03 8.37 -4.54
C GLY A 121 7.88 7.18 -5.50
N HIS A 122 8.98 6.79 -6.16
CA HIS A 122 9.02 5.69 -7.14
C HIS A 122 9.47 4.35 -6.53
N CYS A 123 8.96 4.03 -5.36
CA CYS A 123 9.26 2.81 -4.61
C CYS A 123 7.96 2.17 -4.14
N GLY A 124 7.81 0.86 -4.32
CA GLY A 124 6.67 0.08 -3.84
C GLY A 124 6.69 -0.13 -2.32
N SER A 125 6.81 0.97 -1.57
CA SER A 125 6.98 0.99 -0.11
C SER A 125 5.70 1.28 0.69
N CYS A 126 4.53 1.28 0.05
CA CYS A 126 3.25 1.57 0.72
C CYS A 126 3.01 0.70 1.97
N TRP A 127 3.46 -0.57 1.94
CA TRP A 127 3.42 -1.49 3.09
C TRP A 127 4.21 -0.98 4.31
N ALA A 128 5.27 -0.19 4.07
CA ALA A 128 6.07 0.40 5.13
C ALA A 128 5.50 1.74 5.57
N PHE A 129 4.96 2.55 4.65
CA PHE A 129 4.31 3.83 4.96
C PHE A 129 3.09 3.63 5.84
N GLY A 130 2.13 2.79 5.43
CA GLY A 130 0.91 2.53 6.20
C GLY A 130 1.20 2.07 7.62
N ALA A 131 2.17 1.15 7.80
CA ALA A 131 2.57 0.66 9.11
C ALA A 131 3.21 1.76 9.99
N VAL A 132 4.21 2.48 9.44
CA VAL A 132 4.97 3.49 10.19
C VAL A 132 4.11 4.70 10.55
N GLU A 133 3.27 5.16 9.64
CA GLU A 133 2.35 6.26 9.90
C GLU A 133 1.33 5.90 10.99
N ALA A 134 0.71 4.72 10.91
CA ALA A 134 -0.23 4.26 11.93
C ALA A 134 0.46 4.10 13.30
N LEU A 135 1.70 3.63 13.34
CA LEU A 135 2.46 3.52 14.58
C LEU A 135 2.81 4.91 15.15
N SER A 136 3.22 5.87 14.31
CA SER A 136 3.51 7.26 14.72
C SER A 136 2.30 7.92 15.38
N ASP A 137 1.11 7.74 14.78
CA ASP A 137 -0.13 8.27 15.32
C ASP A 137 -0.47 7.66 16.68
N ARG A 138 -0.27 6.36 16.84
CA ARG A 138 -0.52 5.65 18.10
C ARG A 138 0.47 6.07 19.20
N PHE A 139 1.72 6.39 18.86
CA PHE A 139 2.66 6.98 19.82
C PHE A 139 2.15 8.34 20.35
N CYS A 140 1.60 9.17 19.47
CA CYS A 140 1.00 10.44 19.91
C CYS A 140 -0.25 10.21 20.78
N ILE A 141 -1.16 9.36 20.34
CA ILE A 141 -2.45 9.12 21.02
C ILE A 141 -2.24 8.54 22.42
N HIS A 142 -1.37 7.54 22.57
CA HIS A 142 -1.22 6.82 23.83
C HIS A 142 -0.15 7.37 24.76
N PHE A 143 0.87 8.03 24.22
CA PHE A 143 2.03 8.50 25.00
C PHE A 143 2.26 10.00 24.90
N GLY A 144 1.45 10.74 24.13
CA GLY A 144 1.67 12.18 23.90
C GLY A 144 2.93 12.49 23.08
N MET A 145 3.53 11.49 22.44
CA MET A 145 4.77 11.61 21.67
C MET A 145 4.44 11.93 20.21
N ASN A 146 4.25 13.20 19.88
CA ASN A 146 3.96 13.65 18.53
C ASN A 146 5.24 13.66 17.66
N LEU A 147 5.68 12.50 17.23
CA LEU A 147 6.89 12.28 16.44
C LEU A 147 6.59 11.45 15.19
N SER A 148 7.36 11.68 14.13
CA SER A 148 7.33 10.83 12.93
C SER A 148 8.39 9.75 13.03
N LEU A 149 7.99 8.51 12.82
CA LEU A 149 8.89 7.38 12.73
C LEU A 149 9.42 7.20 11.30
N SER A 150 10.55 6.52 11.15
CA SER A 150 11.27 6.39 9.88
C SER A 150 10.71 5.24 9.04
N VAL A 151 10.16 5.59 7.89
CA VAL A 151 9.83 4.60 6.84
C VAL A 151 11.09 3.98 6.27
N ASN A 152 12.18 4.76 6.14
CA ASN A 152 13.45 4.30 5.59
C ASN A 152 14.10 3.20 6.44
N ASP A 153 14.07 3.34 7.77
CA ASP A 153 14.58 2.29 8.69
C ASP A 153 13.85 0.95 8.47
N LEU A 154 12.52 0.97 8.45
CA LEU A 154 11.74 -0.24 8.21
C LEU A 154 12.04 -0.83 6.82
N LEU A 155 11.96 0.00 5.78
CA LEU A 155 12.13 -0.39 4.39
C LEU A 155 13.51 -1.02 4.13
N ALA A 156 14.57 -0.36 4.63
CA ALA A 156 15.95 -0.76 4.37
C ALA A 156 16.44 -1.86 5.33
N CYS A 157 16.03 -1.83 6.60
CA CYS A 157 16.65 -2.65 7.65
C CYS A 157 15.88 -3.90 8.05
N CYS A 158 14.62 -4.05 7.64
CA CYS A 158 13.87 -5.29 7.90
C CYS A 158 14.36 -6.45 7.01
N GLY A 159 14.82 -6.15 5.80
CA GLY A 159 15.33 -7.14 4.87
C GLY A 159 14.26 -8.16 4.45
N PHE A 160 14.69 -9.38 4.09
CA PHE A 160 13.85 -10.44 3.55
C PHE A 160 12.70 -10.88 4.47
N LEU A 161 12.77 -10.58 5.77
CA LEU A 161 11.69 -10.89 6.74
C LEU A 161 10.42 -10.08 6.44
N CYS A 162 10.58 -8.87 5.89
CA CYS A 162 9.46 -8.01 5.53
C CYS A 162 9.07 -8.08 4.06
N GLY A 163 9.85 -8.74 3.22
CA GLY A 163 9.65 -8.82 1.77
C GLY A 163 10.87 -8.33 0.98
N ASP A 164 10.63 -7.62 -0.12
CA ASP A 164 11.67 -7.21 -1.05
C ASP A 164 11.80 -5.67 -1.14
N GLY A 165 11.57 -4.97 -0.04
CA GLY A 165 11.76 -3.52 0.06
C GLY A 165 10.91 -2.72 -0.93
N CYS A 166 11.52 -2.02 -1.91
CA CYS A 166 10.81 -1.26 -2.94
C CYS A 166 10.04 -2.14 -3.94
N ASP A 167 10.34 -3.43 -4.01
CA ASP A 167 9.57 -4.40 -4.79
C ASP A 167 8.42 -5.04 -3.99
N GLY A 168 8.09 -4.44 -2.86
CA GLY A 168 6.96 -4.78 -2.03
C GLY A 168 7.26 -5.61 -0.79
N GLY A 169 6.33 -5.62 0.14
CA GLY A 169 6.47 -6.32 1.41
C GLY A 169 5.15 -6.76 2.05
N TYR A 170 5.27 -7.23 3.29
CA TYR A 170 4.18 -7.82 4.07
C TYR A 170 3.84 -6.93 5.28
N PRO A 171 2.69 -6.29 5.35
CA PRO A 171 2.27 -5.45 6.47
C PRO A 171 2.46 -6.08 7.85
N ILE A 172 2.05 -7.33 8.04
CA ILE A 172 2.22 -8.02 9.32
C ILE A 172 3.68 -8.18 9.75
N SER A 173 4.60 -8.31 8.80
CA SER A 173 6.03 -8.39 9.10
C SER A 173 6.58 -7.04 9.54
N ALA A 174 6.07 -5.92 9.00
CA ALA A 174 6.39 -4.57 9.48
C ALA A 174 6.04 -4.42 10.96
N TRP A 175 4.83 -4.82 11.37
CA TRP A 175 4.41 -4.76 12.78
C TRP A 175 5.23 -5.66 13.69
N ARG A 176 5.65 -6.85 13.23
CA ARG A 176 6.60 -7.71 13.97
C ARG A 176 7.99 -7.08 14.09
N TYR A 177 8.45 -6.39 13.04
CA TYR A 177 9.72 -5.64 13.10
C TYR A 177 9.68 -4.58 14.19
N PHE A 178 8.58 -3.84 14.33
CA PHE A 178 8.43 -2.85 15.41
C PHE A 178 8.50 -3.46 16.80
N VAL A 179 7.96 -4.67 16.97
CA VAL A 179 8.02 -5.38 18.28
C VAL A 179 9.45 -5.82 18.61
N HIS A 180 10.17 -6.38 17.65
CA HIS A 180 11.44 -7.03 17.92
C HIS A 180 12.66 -6.12 17.72
N HIS A 181 12.58 -5.18 16.78
CA HIS A 181 13.71 -4.35 16.38
C HIS A 181 13.48 -2.85 16.65
N GLY A 182 12.22 -2.45 16.79
CA GLY A 182 11.85 -1.05 16.87
C GLY A 182 12.15 -0.31 15.58
N VAL A 183 11.78 0.97 15.53
CA VAL A 183 12.01 1.85 14.40
C VAL A 183 12.51 3.21 14.92
N VAL A 184 13.49 3.83 14.24
CA VAL A 184 13.97 5.15 14.62
C VAL A 184 13.03 6.26 14.16
N THR A 185 13.30 7.50 14.57
CA THR A 185 12.55 8.65 14.07
C THR A 185 12.94 9.01 12.63
N GLU A 186 12.03 9.65 11.91
CA GLU A 186 12.28 10.23 10.58
C GLU A 186 13.47 11.22 10.60
N GLU A 187 13.62 11.96 11.71
CA GLU A 187 14.75 12.88 11.91
C GLU A 187 16.10 12.15 12.01
N CYS A 188 16.11 10.92 12.51
CA CYS A 188 17.32 10.09 12.60
C CYS A 188 17.68 9.48 11.25
N ASP A 189 16.69 8.96 10.51
CA ASP A 189 16.86 8.27 9.23
C ASP A 189 15.75 8.71 8.26
N PRO A 190 15.91 9.85 7.57
CA PRO A 190 14.92 10.40 6.65
C PRO A 190 14.67 9.45 5.46
N TYR A 191 13.44 9.51 4.94
CA TYR A 191 13.11 8.76 3.73
C TYR A 191 14.00 9.19 2.56
N PHE A 192 14.53 8.22 1.83
CA PHE A 192 15.57 8.47 0.81
C PHE A 192 15.05 9.27 -0.39
N ASP A 193 13.77 9.18 -0.72
CA ASP A 193 13.10 9.95 -1.78
C ASP A 193 12.14 11.00 -1.21
N SER A 194 12.66 11.82 -0.28
CA SER A 194 11.88 12.84 0.43
C SER A 194 11.42 14.02 -0.43
N THR A 195 12.01 14.20 -1.62
CA THR A 195 11.69 15.29 -2.54
C THR A 195 10.72 14.90 -3.65
N GLY A 196 10.34 13.61 -3.71
CA GLY A 196 9.58 13.05 -4.81
C GLY A 196 10.31 13.14 -6.15
N CYS A 197 9.72 12.59 -7.19
CA CYS A 197 10.38 12.50 -8.50
C CYS A 197 9.91 13.56 -9.49
N SER A 198 10.11 14.81 -9.18
CA SER A 198 9.88 15.93 -10.11
C SER A 198 11.16 16.64 -10.55
N HIS A 199 12.34 16.10 -10.19
CA HIS A 199 13.64 16.70 -10.48
C HIS A 199 14.44 15.89 -11.51
N PRO A 200 15.42 16.51 -12.22
CA PRO A 200 16.31 15.80 -13.14
C PRO A 200 17.09 14.68 -12.42
N GLY A 201 17.17 13.50 -13.03
CA GLY A 201 17.85 12.33 -12.47
C GLY A 201 16.95 11.38 -11.68
N CYS A 202 15.64 11.61 -11.72
CA CYS A 202 14.65 10.76 -11.12
C CYS A 202 14.53 9.42 -11.85
N GLU A 203 14.75 8.34 -11.15
CA GLU A 203 14.61 7.00 -11.71
C GLU A 203 13.12 6.60 -11.76
N PRO A 204 12.69 5.86 -12.78
CA PRO A 204 11.30 5.38 -12.89
C PRO A 204 10.93 4.35 -11.82
N ALA A 205 11.94 3.74 -11.17
CA ALA A 205 11.81 2.86 -10.01
C ALA A 205 13.13 2.88 -9.24
N TYR A 206 13.07 3.01 -7.91
CA TYR A 206 14.25 2.99 -7.07
C TYR A 206 14.53 1.59 -6.50
N PRO A 207 15.80 1.17 -6.43
CA PRO A 207 16.19 -0.01 -5.67
C PRO A 207 15.98 0.25 -4.17
N THR A 208 15.75 -0.82 -3.41
CA THR A 208 15.69 -0.75 -1.94
C THR A 208 16.98 -0.12 -1.39
N PRO A 209 16.88 0.94 -0.54
CA PRO A 209 18.06 1.56 0.05
C PRO A 209 18.82 0.59 0.97
N LYS A 210 20.12 0.84 1.14
CA LYS A 210 20.95 0.05 2.06
C LYS A 210 20.65 0.42 3.52
N CYS A 211 20.56 -0.58 4.40
CA CYS A 211 20.44 -0.37 5.85
C CYS A 211 21.74 0.21 6.42
N VAL A 212 21.74 1.45 6.88
CA VAL A 212 22.94 2.17 7.39
C VAL A 212 22.84 2.39 8.90
N ARG A 213 22.10 1.85 9.69
CA ARG A 213 22.00 1.91 11.18
C ARG A 213 22.73 3.09 11.85
N LYS A 214 22.58 4.28 11.29
CA LYS A 214 23.24 5.50 11.73
C LYS A 214 22.31 6.70 11.50
N CYS A 215 22.15 7.56 12.51
CA CYS A 215 21.41 8.80 12.34
C CYS A 215 22.20 9.82 11.51
N VAL A 216 21.48 10.65 10.75
CA VAL A 216 22.08 11.77 10.00
C VAL A 216 22.74 12.79 10.93
N LYS A 217 22.17 13.01 12.11
CA LYS A 217 22.78 13.85 13.15
C LYS A 217 23.87 13.06 13.89
N LYS A 218 25.12 13.52 13.84
CA LYS A 218 26.30 12.83 14.42
C LYS A 218 26.21 12.59 15.92
N ASN A 219 25.50 13.41 16.66
CA ASN A 219 25.32 13.31 18.12
C ASN A 219 24.14 12.45 18.54
N GLN A 220 23.38 11.89 17.60
CA GLN A 220 22.22 11.04 17.85
C GLN A 220 22.60 9.57 17.64
N LEU A 221 22.43 8.75 18.68
CA LEU A 221 22.74 7.33 18.61
C LEU A 221 21.54 6.55 18.08
N TRP A 222 21.74 5.78 17.02
CA TRP A 222 20.73 4.94 16.38
C TRP A 222 19.97 4.06 17.39
N ARG A 223 20.69 3.37 18.26
CA ARG A 223 20.07 2.47 19.25
C ARG A 223 19.13 3.20 20.22
N ASN A 224 19.49 4.44 20.60
CA ASN A 224 18.72 5.25 21.55
C ASN A 224 17.52 5.93 20.89
N SER A 225 17.46 5.91 19.56
CA SER A 225 16.37 6.53 18.77
C SER A 225 15.30 5.51 18.37
N LYS A 226 15.42 4.24 18.80
CA LYS A 226 14.46 3.18 18.51
C LYS A 226 13.21 3.28 19.38
N HIS A 227 12.06 3.16 18.71
CA HIS A 227 10.73 3.12 19.31
C HIS A 227 10.10 1.76 19.00
N TYR A 228 9.51 1.12 19.98
CA TYR A 228 9.03 -0.26 19.89
C TYR A 228 7.52 -0.33 20.00
N SER A 229 6.88 -1.19 19.21
CA SER A 229 5.50 -1.60 19.47
C SER A 229 5.45 -2.67 20.55
N ILE A 230 4.39 -2.65 21.36
CA ILE A 230 4.19 -3.66 22.42
C ILE A 230 3.80 -5.03 21.81
N SER A 231 3.02 -5.02 20.74
CA SER A 231 2.50 -6.22 20.08
C SER A 231 2.21 -6.00 18.60
N ALA A 232 2.17 -7.11 17.86
CA ALA A 232 1.67 -7.16 16.49
C ALA A 232 0.46 -8.09 16.45
N TYR A 233 -0.65 -7.63 15.87
CA TYR A 233 -1.91 -8.38 15.76
C TYR A 233 -2.63 -8.02 14.47
N ARG A 234 -3.59 -8.86 14.09
CA ARG A 234 -4.57 -8.54 13.06
C ARG A 234 -5.89 -8.13 13.72
N ILE A 235 -6.61 -7.26 13.09
CA ILE A 235 -8.00 -6.98 13.47
C ILE A 235 -8.86 -7.98 12.71
N ASN A 236 -9.94 -8.45 13.33
CA ASN A 236 -10.95 -9.22 12.62
C ASN A 236 -11.53 -8.37 11.47
N SER A 237 -11.81 -9.00 10.32
CA SER A 237 -12.26 -8.29 9.11
C SER A 237 -13.70 -7.75 9.18
N ASP A 238 -14.36 -7.89 10.31
CA ASP A 238 -15.66 -7.28 10.59
C ASP A 238 -15.52 -5.75 10.67
N PRO A 239 -16.30 -4.96 9.91
CA PRO A 239 -16.23 -3.50 9.96
C PRO A 239 -16.39 -2.90 11.35
N GLU A 240 -17.23 -3.47 12.21
CA GLU A 240 -17.40 -2.99 13.59
C GLU A 240 -16.13 -3.19 14.43
N ASP A 241 -15.40 -4.30 14.24
CA ASP A 241 -14.14 -4.53 14.92
C ASP A 241 -13.07 -3.54 14.46
N ILE A 242 -13.03 -3.21 13.17
CA ILE A 242 -12.12 -2.21 12.61
C ILE A 242 -12.45 -0.81 13.13
N MET A 243 -13.72 -0.42 13.08
CA MET A 243 -14.20 0.86 13.63
C MET A 243 -13.88 0.99 15.13
N ALA A 244 -14.15 -0.06 15.91
CA ALA A 244 -13.87 -0.08 17.35
C ALA A 244 -12.38 0.02 17.65
N GLU A 245 -11.52 -0.61 16.84
CA GLU A 245 -10.07 -0.50 16.98
C GLU A 245 -9.58 0.92 16.73
N ILE A 246 -10.04 1.56 15.64
CA ILE A 246 -9.67 2.94 15.32
C ILE A 246 -10.19 3.90 16.41
N TYR A 247 -11.44 3.74 16.84
CA TYR A 247 -12.07 4.57 17.85
C TYR A 247 -11.35 4.54 19.20
N LYS A 248 -10.87 3.36 19.61
CA LYS A 248 -10.20 3.17 20.91
C LYS A 248 -8.72 3.44 20.88
N ASN A 249 -8.05 3.05 19.80
CA ASN A 249 -6.60 2.94 19.77
C ASN A 249 -5.94 3.79 18.69
N GLY A 250 -6.73 4.44 17.82
CA GLY A 250 -6.21 5.28 16.75
C GLY A 250 -6.03 4.55 15.41
N PRO A 251 -5.49 5.24 14.40
CA PRO A 251 -5.34 4.75 13.04
C PRO A 251 -4.71 3.38 12.93
N VAL A 252 -5.11 2.65 11.87
CA VAL A 252 -4.61 1.31 11.55
C VAL A 252 -4.10 1.25 10.13
N GLU A 253 -3.17 0.35 9.86
CA GLU A 253 -2.79 -0.01 8.50
C GLU A 253 -3.81 -0.97 7.91
N VAL A 254 -4.24 -0.69 6.68
CA VAL A 254 -5.11 -1.58 5.89
C VAL A 254 -4.57 -1.75 4.49
N SER A 255 -4.88 -2.88 3.87
CA SER A 255 -4.54 -3.16 2.47
C SER A 255 -5.80 -3.39 1.66
N PHE A 256 -5.79 -2.92 0.42
CA PHE A 256 -6.89 -3.14 -0.53
C PHE A 256 -6.37 -3.43 -1.93
N THR A 257 -7.24 -4.01 -2.76
CA THR A 257 -6.94 -4.26 -4.17
C THR A 257 -7.15 -2.99 -4.96
N VAL A 258 -6.14 -2.59 -5.73
CA VAL A 258 -6.20 -1.45 -6.65
C VAL A 258 -6.54 -1.93 -8.05
N TYR A 259 -7.44 -1.24 -8.72
CA TYR A 259 -7.85 -1.42 -10.11
C TYR A 259 -7.39 -0.24 -10.97
N GLU A 260 -7.41 -0.38 -12.31
CA GLU A 260 -6.96 0.68 -13.24
C GLU A 260 -7.70 2.00 -13.04
N ASP A 261 -8.99 1.96 -12.73
CA ASP A 261 -9.80 3.16 -12.53
C ASP A 261 -9.38 3.99 -11.31
N PHE A 262 -8.73 3.37 -10.31
CA PHE A 262 -8.24 4.10 -9.13
C PHE A 262 -7.19 5.17 -9.47
N ALA A 263 -6.38 4.97 -10.51
CA ALA A 263 -5.40 5.97 -10.97
C ALA A 263 -6.06 7.29 -11.42
N HIS A 264 -7.37 7.26 -11.71
CA HIS A 264 -8.16 8.38 -12.18
C HIS A 264 -9.02 9.03 -11.10
N TYR A 265 -8.95 8.55 -9.84
CA TYR A 265 -9.76 9.05 -8.75
C TYR A 265 -9.52 10.54 -8.50
N LYS A 266 -10.62 11.32 -8.42
CA LYS A 266 -10.60 12.74 -8.10
C LYS A 266 -11.33 13.07 -6.80
N SER A 267 -12.54 12.57 -6.62
CA SER A 267 -13.38 12.89 -5.45
C SER A 267 -14.58 11.94 -5.33
N GLY A 268 -15.17 11.87 -4.14
CA GLY A 268 -16.34 11.03 -3.85
C GLY A 268 -15.95 9.74 -3.14
N VAL A 269 -16.90 8.81 -3.02
CA VAL A 269 -16.68 7.51 -2.40
C VAL A 269 -16.24 6.51 -3.47
N TYR A 270 -14.94 6.20 -3.52
CA TYR A 270 -14.40 5.27 -4.52
C TYR A 270 -14.98 3.86 -4.35
N LYS A 271 -15.41 3.31 -5.45
CA LYS A 271 -15.68 1.88 -5.65
C LYS A 271 -15.26 1.50 -7.08
N HIS A 272 -14.75 0.29 -7.24
CA HIS A 272 -14.34 -0.18 -8.55
C HIS A 272 -15.50 -0.22 -9.55
N ILE A 273 -15.30 0.35 -10.71
CA ILE A 273 -16.28 0.40 -11.81
C ILE A 273 -15.76 -0.37 -13.03
N THR A 274 -14.49 -0.15 -13.42
CA THR A 274 -13.94 -0.69 -14.67
C THR A 274 -12.42 -0.83 -14.60
N GLY A 275 -11.88 -1.65 -15.49
CA GLY A 275 -10.43 -1.90 -15.60
C GLY A 275 -9.96 -3.12 -14.83
N ASP A 276 -8.71 -3.51 -15.07
CA ASP A 276 -8.12 -4.73 -14.49
C ASP A 276 -7.52 -4.48 -13.09
N VAL A 277 -7.31 -5.59 -12.37
CA VAL A 277 -6.54 -5.58 -11.11
C VAL A 277 -5.11 -5.14 -11.37
N MET A 278 -4.64 -4.15 -10.61
CA MET A 278 -3.28 -3.61 -10.70
C MET A 278 -2.34 -4.18 -9.64
N GLY A 279 -2.81 -4.35 -8.42
CA GLY A 279 -2.01 -4.88 -7.30
C GLY A 279 -2.64 -4.60 -5.94
N GLY A 280 -1.87 -4.82 -4.88
CA GLY A 280 -2.24 -4.50 -3.51
C GLY A 280 -1.58 -3.21 -3.04
N HIS A 281 -2.33 -2.33 -2.38
CA HIS A 281 -1.84 -1.08 -1.80
C HIS A 281 -2.17 -1.02 -0.32
N ALA A 282 -1.27 -0.50 0.47
CA ALA A 282 -1.47 -0.26 1.89
C ALA A 282 -1.60 1.23 2.17
N VAL A 283 -2.51 1.57 3.06
CA VAL A 283 -2.78 2.94 3.49
C VAL A 283 -3.05 2.97 5.00
N LYS A 284 -3.01 4.17 5.55
CA LYS A 284 -3.45 4.44 6.91
C LYS A 284 -4.95 4.74 6.93
N LEU A 285 -5.72 3.94 7.65
CA LEU A 285 -7.17 4.11 7.84
C LEU A 285 -7.42 4.94 9.10
N ILE A 286 -8.06 6.10 8.95
CA ILE A 286 -8.21 7.11 10.01
C ILE A 286 -9.65 7.34 10.44
N GLY A 287 -10.63 6.76 9.76
CA GLY A 287 -12.03 6.99 10.10
C GLY A 287 -13.03 6.35 9.14
N TRP A 288 -14.29 6.70 9.35
CA TRP A 288 -15.43 6.22 8.55
C TRP A 288 -16.56 7.22 8.54
N GLY A 289 -17.50 7.05 7.64
CA GLY A 289 -18.73 7.82 7.56
C GLY A 289 -19.73 7.19 6.62
N THR A 290 -20.87 7.88 6.48
CA THR A 290 -21.90 7.54 5.49
C THR A 290 -22.12 8.77 4.63
N SER A 291 -22.11 8.60 3.31
CA SER A 291 -22.35 9.70 2.35
C SER A 291 -23.80 10.19 2.39
N ASP A 292 -24.05 11.31 1.74
CA ASP A 292 -25.42 11.85 1.62
C ASP A 292 -26.37 10.89 0.87
N ASP A 293 -25.81 10.05 0.00
CA ASP A 293 -26.54 9.00 -0.73
C ASP A 293 -26.70 7.71 0.08
N GLY A 294 -26.22 7.68 1.32
CA GLY A 294 -26.35 6.53 2.25
C GLY A 294 -25.31 5.43 2.03
N GLU A 295 -24.22 5.68 1.31
CA GLU A 295 -23.11 4.73 1.16
C GLU A 295 -22.12 4.87 2.32
N ASP A 296 -21.81 3.77 3.00
CA ASP A 296 -20.78 3.72 4.03
C ASP A 296 -19.39 3.75 3.38
N TYR A 297 -18.48 4.52 3.99
CA TYR A 297 -17.12 4.66 3.48
C TYR A 297 -16.07 4.71 4.59
N TRP A 298 -14.87 4.36 4.20
CA TRP A 298 -13.66 4.53 5.00
C TRP A 298 -12.92 5.82 4.62
N VAL A 299 -12.24 6.43 5.59
CA VAL A 299 -11.35 7.58 5.37
C VAL A 299 -9.91 7.11 5.54
N CYS A 300 -9.11 7.23 4.47
CA CYS A 300 -7.70 6.85 4.44
C CYS A 300 -6.80 8.06 4.19
#